data_1929c1202943c760b61c416f1849c74a
#
_entry.id   1929c1202943c760b61c416f1849c74a
#
_cell.length_a   1.000
_cell.length_b   1.000
_cell.length_c   1.000
_cell.angle_alpha   90.00
_cell.angle_beta   90.00
_cell.angle_gamma   90.00
#
_symmetry.space_group_name_H-M   'P 1'
#
loop_
_entity.id
_entity.type
_entity.pdbx_description
1 polymer ?
#
loop_
_entity_poly.entity_id
_entity_poly.type
_entity_poly.pdbx_seq_one_letter_code
_entity_poly.pdbx_strand_id
1 'polypeptide(L)'
;MIRVTVWNEFRHEKASKEVAAIYPNGLHATIAEFLGKNDDIECRLACLDDPEHGLTDDVLDNTDVLIWWGHMAHDQVSDAVVDKVQDHVLRGMGLIVLHSGHNSKIFKRLMGTSCSLKWRDGARERLWCANPGHPIAQGLPEHFELDVEEMYGEFFDIPEPLETVFIGWFNGCLLYTSPSPRD
;
A
#
# COMPACT_ATOMS: atom_id res chain seq x y z
N MET A 1 8.97 20.06 -7.27
CA MET A 1 7.77 19.30 -7.67
C MET A 1 8.11 17.82 -7.54
N ILE A 2 7.30 17.07 -6.82
CA ILE A 2 7.46 15.61 -6.60
C ILE A 2 6.64 14.89 -7.65
N ARG A 3 7.27 14.03 -8.44
CA ARG A 3 6.59 13.27 -9.51
C ARG A 3 6.15 11.93 -8.94
N VAL A 4 4.83 11.74 -8.86
CA VAL A 4 4.23 10.53 -8.29
C VAL A 4 3.55 9.73 -9.40
N THR A 5 3.93 8.46 -9.53
CA THR A 5 3.17 7.52 -10.35
C THR A 5 2.27 6.69 -9.45
N VAL A 6 0.96 6.72 -9.70
CA VAL A 6 -0.01 5.91 -8.96
C VAL A 6 -0.41 4.72 -9.83
N TRP A 7 0.08 3.54 -9.45
CA TRP A 7 -0.18 2.30 -10.16
C TRP A 7 -1.33 1.51 -9.51
N ASN A 8 -2.23 1.00 -10.35
CA ASN A 8 -3.35 0.17 -9.95
C ASN A 8 -3.52 -1.01 -10.92
N GLU A 9 -3.71 -2.23 -10.42
CA GLU A 9 -4.06 -3.35 -11.28
C GLU A 9 -5.39 -3.14 -12.03
N PHE A 10 -6.26 -2.29 -11.51
CA PHE A 10 -7.55 -1.88 -12.09
C PHE A 10 -8.42 -3.07 -12.52
N ARG A 11 -8.50 -4.09 -11.65
CA ARG A 11 -9.31 -5.29 -11.83
C ARG A 11 -10.56 -5.26 -10.98
N HIS A 12 -10.44 -4.84 -9.73
CA HIS A 12 -11.53 -4.88 -8.77
C HIS A 12 -12.67 -3.95 -9.19
N GLU A 13 -12.35 -2.75 -9.64
CA GLU A 13 -13.33 -1.78 -10.14
C GLU A 13 -14.05 -2.26 -11.41
N LYS A 14 -13.38 -3.07 -12.23
CA LYS A 14 -13.99 -3.68 -13.43
C LYS A 14 -14.85 -4.90 -13.09
N ALA A 15 -14.56 -5.59 -12.00
CA ALA A 15 -15.21 -6.85 -11.61
C ALA A 15 -16.42 -6.63 -10.68
N SER A 16 -16.42 -5.57 -9.83
CA SER A 16 -17.47 -5.27 -8.86
C SER A 16 -18.16 -3.96 -9.15
N LYS A 17 -19.50 -3.99 -9.28
CA LYS A 17 -20.31 -2.78 -9.45
C LYS A 17 -20.30 -1.87 -8.24
N GLU A 18 -20.19 -2.46 -7.06
CA GLU A 18 -20.11 -1.75 -5.79
C GLU A 18 -18.82 -0.95 -5.71
N VAL A 19 -17.70 -1.56 -6.06
CA VAL A 19 -16.40 -0.90 -6.11
C VAL A 19 -16.35 0.17 -7.21
N ALA A 20 -16.89 -0.13 -8.39
CA ALA A 20 -17.02 0.84 -9.48
C ALA A 20 -17.89 2.06 -9.10
N ALA A 21 -18.90 1.87 -8.25
CA ALA A 21 -19.72 2.98 -7.77
C ALA A 21 -18.97 3.91 -6.81
N ILE A 22 -18.02 3.37 -6.04
CA ILE A 22 -17.17 4.15 -5.12
C ILE A 22 -16.00 4.79 -5.88
N TYR A 23 -15.38 4.04 -6.78
CA TYR A 23 -14.19 4.45 -7.54
C TYR A 23 -14.46 4.41 -9.06
N PRO A 24 -15.32 5.28 -9.61
CA PRO A 24 -15.75 5.21 -11.01
C PRO A 24 -14.60 5.35 -12.02
N ASN A 25 -13.55 6.06 -11.64
CA ASN A 25 -12.33 6.23 -12.44
C ASN A 25 -11.14 5.40 -11.93
N GLY A 26 -11.39 4.51 -10.96
CA GLY A 26 -10.38 3.68 -10.31
C GLY A 26 -9.76 4.32 -9.07
N LEU A 27 -9.30 3.47 -8.17
CA LEU A 27 -8.67 3.87 -6.90
C LEU A 27 -7.48 4.80 -7.14
N HIS A 28 -6.65 4.51 -8.16
CA HIS A 28 -5.48 5.32 -8.52
C HIS A 28 -5.85 6.76 -8.91
N ALA A 29 -6.97 6.94 -9.61
CA ALA A 29 -7.45 8.28 -9.95
C ALA A 29 -7.90 9.06 -8.71
N THR A 30 -8.56 8.40 -7.76
CA THR A 30 -8.97 9.01 -6.48
C THR A 30 -7.75 9.44 -5.65
N ILE A 31 -6.72 8.61 -5.59
CA ILE A 31 -5.46 8.95 -4.91
C ILE A 31 -4.78 10.14 -5.60
N ALA A 32 -4.69 10.11 -6.93
CA ALA A 32 -4.06 11.19 -7.69
C ALA A 32 -4.82 12.52 -7.56
N GLU A 33 -6.17 12.49 -7.53
CA GLU A 33 -7.00 13.68 -7.28
C GLU A 33 -6.74 14.27 -5.88
N PHE A 34 -6.59 13.41 -4.88
CA PHE A 34 -6.26 13.85 -3.53
C PHE A 34 -4.87 14.48 -3.45
N LEU A 35 -3.86 13.83 -4.02
CA LEU A 35 -2.48 14.31 -4.03
C LEU A 35 -2.32 15.60 -4.84
N GLY A 36 -3.01 15.69 -5.97
CA GLY A 36 -2.97 16.87 -6.86
C GLY A 36 -3.61 18.14 -6.28
N LYS A 37 -4.13 18.08 -5.04
CA LYS A 37 -4.51 19.29 -4.27
C LYS A 37 -3.28 20.05 -3.73
N ASN A 38 -2.10 19.44 -3.82
CA ASN A 38 -0.84 20.06 -3.42
C ASN A 38 -0.09 20.52 -4.66
N ASP A 39 0.26 21.81 -4.70
CA ASP A 39 0.89 22.45 -5.87
C ASP A 39 2.31 21.91 -6.17
N ASP A 40 2.93 21.20 -5.24
CA ASP A 40 4.27 20.62 -5.36
C ASP A 40 4.27 19.14 -5.76
N ILE A 41 3.09 18.54 -6.02
CA ILE A 41 2.94 17.15 -6.45
C ILE A 41 2.34 17.08 -7.85
N GLU A 42 3.01 16.32 -8.73
CA GLU A 42 2.52 15.97 -10.06
C GLU A 42 2.24 14.47 -10.11
N CYS A 43 0.99 14.09 -10.45
CA CYS A 43 0.58 12.70 -10.50
C CYS A 43 0.43 12.19 -11.93
N ARG A 44 0.95 10.96 -12.16
CA ARG A 44 0.70 10.14 -13.34
C ARG A 44 -0.05 8.89 -12.93
N LEU A 45 -0.98 8.43 -13.76
CA LEU A 45 -1.68 7.16 -13.57
C LEU A 45 -1.04 6.07 -14.44
N ALA A 46 -0.99 4.86 -13.91
CA ALA A 46 -0.53 3.68 -14.63
C ALA A 46 -1.35 2.45 -14.20
N CYS A 47 -1.62 1.54 -15.14
CA CYS A 47 -2.46 0.37 -14.92
C CYS A 47 -1.82 -0.91 -15.47
N LEU A 48 -2.27 -2.05 -14.93
CA LEU A 48 -1.78 -3.37 -15.35
C LEU A 48 -1.98 -3.64 -16.85
N ASP A 49 -3.04 -3.12 -17.47
CA ASP A 49 -3.36 -3.35 -18.89
C ASP A 49 -2.60 -2.44 -19.85
N ASP A 50 -1.91 -1.43 -19.33
CA ASP A 50 -1.09 -0.55 -20.16
C ASP A 50 0.14 -1.30 -20.71
N PRO A 51 0.74 -0.85 -21.83
CA PRO A 51 2.01 -1.37 -22.29
C PRO A 51 3.06 -1.33 -21.18
N GLU A 52 3.78 -2.44 -20.95
CA GLU A 52 4.70 -2.62 -19.83
C GLU A 52 4.06 -2.24 -18.47
N HIS A 53 2.75 -2.50 -18.33
CA HIS A 53 1.95 -2.13 -17.15
C HIS A 53 2.00 -0.63 -16.82
N GLY A 54 2.20 0.23 -17.81
CA GLY A 54 2.38 1.67 -17.65
C GLY A 54 3.67 2.08 -16.95
N LEU A 55 4.61 1.13 -16.74
CA LEU A 55 5.86 1.31 -16.02
C LEU A 55 7.06 1.13 -16.97
N THR A 56 7.04 1.89 -18.06
CA THR A 56 8.16 1.95 -19.00
C THR A 56 9.38 2.62 -18.37
N ASP A 57 10.55 2.46 -18.97
CA ASP A 57 11.76 3.11 -18.47
C ASP A 57 11.60 4.63 -18.41
N ASP A 58 10.98 5.26 -19.42
CA ASP A 58 10.69 6.70 -19.41
C ASP A 58 9.79 7.11 -18.24
N VAL A 59 8.77 6.31 -17.93
CA VAL A 59 7.88 6.57 -16.77
C VAL A 59 8.66 6.47 -15.48
N LEU A 60 9.42 5.39 -15.29
CA LEU A 60 10.15 5.15 -14.05
C LEU A 60 11.29 6.15 -13.84
N ASP A 61 12.01 6.55 -14.88
CA ASP A 61 13.05 7.59 -14.81
C ASP A 61 12.48 8.97 -14.44
N ASN A 62 11.18 9.18 -14.68
CA ASN A 62 10.46 10.39 -14.34
C ASN A 62 9.53 10.22 -13.13
N THR A 63 9.79 9.25 -12.26
CA THR A 63 9.02 8.97 -11.05
C THR A 63 9.91 9.11 -9.82
N ASP A 64 9.55 10.00 -8.91
CA ASP A 64 10.22 10.15 -7.61
C ASP A 64 9.62 9.20 -6.56
N VAL A 65 8.30 8.97 -6.64
CA VAL A 65 7.56 8.05 -5.75
C VAL A 65 6.56 7.23 -6.56
N LEU A 66 6.64 5.92 -6.41
CA LEU A 66 5.66 4.98 -6.95
C LEU A 66 4.69 4.54 -5.84
N ILE A 67 3.39 4.78 -6.04
CA ILE A 67 2.33 4.24 -5.18
C ILE A 67 1.76 3.00 -5.85
N TRP A 68 1.78 1.88 -5.14
CA TRP A 68 1.40 0.57 -5.68
C TRP A 68 0.15 0.02 -4.98
N TRP A 69 -0.90 -0.19 -5.75
CA TRP A 69 -2.07 -0.91 -5.28
C TRP A 69 -2.38 -2.09 -6.18
N GLY A 70 -2.45 -3.29 -5.62
CA GLY A 70 -2.85 -4.53 -6.28
C GLY A 70 -3.60 -5.40 -5.29
N HIS A 71 -4.55 -6.22 -5.78
CA HIS A 71 -5.44 -7.02 -4.94
C HIS A 71 -5.62 -8.44 -5.44
N MET A 72 -5.97 -8.63 -6.72
CA MET A 72 -6.37 -9.94 -7.26
C MET A 72 -5.55 -10.41 -8.46
N ALA A 73 -4.63 -9.60 -8.97
CA ALA A 73 -3.88 -9.88 -10.19
C ALA A 73 -2.35 -9.75 -10.03
N HIS A 74 -1.84 -9.97 -8.82
CA HIS A 74 -0.41 -9.85 -8.51
C HIS A 74 0.49 -10.70 -9.40
N ASP A 75 0.04 -11.89 -9.76
CA ASP A 75 0.75 -12.85 -10.61
C ASP A 75 0.79 -12.43 -12.08
N GLN A 76 -0.12 -11.56 -12.53
CA GLN A 76 -0.17 -11.05 -13.90
C GLN A 76 0.87 -9.97 -14.17
N VAL A 77 1.48 -9.39 -13.14
CA VAL A 77 2.58 -8.44 -13.32
C VAL A 77 3.81 -9.19 -13.83
N SER A 78 4.36 -8.76 -14.96
CA SER A 78 5.51 -9.41 -15.59
C SER A 78 6.77 -9.23 -14.71
N ASP A 79 7.61 -10.25 -14.65
CA ASP A 79 8.83 -10.20 -13.85
C ASP A 79 9.80 -9.15 -14.39
N ALA A 80 9.80 -8.89 -15.70
CA ALA A 80 10.60 -7.83 -16.31
C ALA A 80 10.23 -6.43 -15.78
N VAL A 81 8.93 -6.16 -15.57
CA VAL A 81 8.50 -4.88 -14.94
C VAL A 81 8.88 -4.85 -13.47
N VAL A 82 8.74 -5.98 -12.77
CA VAL A 82 9.17 -6.07 -11.36
C VAL A 82 10.67 -5.82 -11.22
N ASP A 83 11.50 -6.34 -12.14
CA ASP A 83 12.95 -6.09 -12.18
C ASP A 83 13.25 -4.59 -12.32
N LYS A 84 12.59 -3.92 -13.27
CA LYS A 84 12.75 -2.47 -13.48
C LYS A 84 12.36 -1.66 -12.24
N VAL A 85 11.21 -1.96 -11.64
CA VAL A 85 10.75 -1.26 -10.43
C VAL A 85 11.73 -1.48 -9.27
N GLN A 86 12.21 -2.71 -9.07
CA GLN A 86 13.23 -3.01 -8.06
C GLN A 86 14.49 -2.18 -8.27
N ASP A 87 14.99 -2.12 -9.50
CA ASP A 87 16.20 -1.37 -9.84
C ASP A 87 16.03 0.13 -9.54
N HIS A 88 14.85 0.71 -9.83
CA HIS A 88 14.58 2.11 -9.51
C HIS A 88 14.47 2.34 -8.00
N VAL A 89 13.83 1.45 -7.25
CA VAL A 89 13.76 1.54 -5.78
C VAL A 89 15.16 1.46 -5.18
N LEU A 90 16.00 0.53 -5.64
CA LEU A 90 17.38 0.41 -5.16
C LEU A 90 18.26 1.61 -5.52
N ARG A 91 17.89 2.38 -6.54
CA ARG A 91 18.53 3.65 -6.91
C ARG A 91 17.96 4.87 -6.19
N GLY A 92 16.91 4.71 -5.37
CA GLY A 92 16.37 5.74 -4.49
C GLY A 92 14.96 6.23 -4.82
N MET A 93 14.24 5.64 -5.78
CA MET A 93 12.81 5.90 -5.97
C MET A 93 12.03 5.45 -4.74
N GLY A 94 11.16 6.30 -4.20
CA GLY A 94 10.25 5.93 -3.13
C GLY A 94 9.21 4.91 -3.60
N LEU A 95 8.86 3.94 -2.76
CA LEU A 95 7.79 2.99 -3.02
C LEU A 95 6.82 2.94 -1.83
N ILE A 96 5.55 3.22 -2.09
CA ILE A 96 4.47 3.09 -1.11
C ILE A 96 3.56 1.95 -1.57
N VAL A 97 3.53 0.87 -0.80
CA VAL A 97 2.68 -0.29 -1.09
C VAL A 97 1.44 -0.22 -0.21
N LEU A 98 0.28 -0.19 -0.84
CA LEU A 98 -0.98 -0.02 -0.15
C LEU A 98 -1.67 -1.36 0.10
N HIS A 99 -2.13 -1.57 1.34
CA HIS A 99 -3.06 -2.62 1.77
C HIS A 99 -2.73 -4.01 1.18
N SER A 100 -3.61 -4.58 0.37
CA SER A 100 -3.44 -5.89 -0.29
C SER A 100 -2.22 -5.97 -1.22
N GLY A 101 -1.60 -4.84 -1.55
CA GLY A 101 -0.33 -4.78 -2.27
C GLY A 101 0.83 -5.51 -1.56
N HIS A 102 0.71 -5.83 -0.26
CA HIS A 102 1.68 -6.66 0.47
C HIS A 102 1.96 -8.00 -0.23
N ASN A 103 0.98 -8.52 -0.98
CA ASN A 103 1.12 -9.78 -1.70
C ASN A 103 1.74 -9.63 -3.10
N SER A 104 2.07 -8.40 -3.53
CA SER A 104 2.67 -8.13 -4.84
C SER A 104 4.07 -8.73 -4.97
N LYS A 105 4.44 -9.06 -6.21
CA LYS A 105 5.79 -9.57 -6.53
C LYS A 105 6.89 -8.59 -6.11
N ILE A 106 6.68 -7.29 -6.34
CA ILE A 106 7.68 -6.27 -6.00
C ILE A 106 7.89 -6.18 -4.49
N PHE A 107 6.82 -6.19 -3.69
CA PHE A 107 6.94 -6.10 -2.25
C PHE A 107 7.62 -7.35 -1.66
N LYS A 108 7.20 -8.54 -2.08
CA LYS A 108 7.86 -9.81 -1.68
C LYS A 108 9.34 -9.82 -2.03
N ARG A 109 9.71 -9.31 -3.20
CA ARG A 109 11.10 -9.28 -3.65
C ARG A 109 11.95 -8.33 -2.81
N LEU A 110 11.44 -7.16 -2.47
CA LEU A 110 12.13 -6.17 -1.63
C LEU A 110 12.23 -6.63 -0.18
N MET A 111 11.18 -7.27 0.36
CA MET A 111 11.17 -7.78 1.73
C MET A 111 11.95 -9.08 1.88
N GLY A 112 12.06 -9.91 0.84
CA GLY A 112 12.75 -11.19 0.86
C GLY A 112 12.00 -12.28 1.64
N THR A 113 10.70 -12.10 1.89
CA THR A 113 9.84 -13.00 2.66
C THR A 113 8.54 -13.30 1.91
N SER A 114 7.67 -14.11 2.49
CA SER A 114 6.35 -14.40 1.91
C SER A 114 5.40 -13.20 1.94
N CYS A 115 5.65 -12.24 2.83
CA CYS A 115 4.77 -11.11 3.13
C CYS A 115 3.34 -11.54 3.48
N SER A 116 3.18 -12.77 3.97
CA SER A 116 1.89 -13.29 4.41
C SER A 116 1.45 -12.65 5.73
N LEU A 117 0.15 -12.53 5.90
CA LEU A 117 -0.47 -12.03 7.12
C LEU A 117 -1.82 -12.72 7.31
N LYS A 118 -2.48 -12.49 8.44
CA LYS A 118 -3.86 -12.88 8.68
C LYS A 118 -4.76 -11.67 8.49
N TRP A 119 -5.94 -11.91 7.93
CA TRP A 119 -6.93 -10.85 7.69
C TRP A 119 -8.34 -11.31 8.04
N ARG A 120 -9.22 -10.35 8.30
CA ARG A 120 -10.67 -10.54 8.47
C ARG A 120 -11.40 -9.22 8.29
N ASP A 121 -12.63 -9.29 7.80
CA ASP A 121 -13.50 -8.13 7.63
C ASP A 121 -14.23 -7.73 8.92
N GLY A 122 -14.71 -6.47 8.94
CA GLY A 122 -15.66 -5.97 9.92
C GLY A 122 -15.07 -5.69 11.31
N ALA A 123 -13.78 -5.45 11.38
CA ALA A 123 -13.13 -5.06 12.62
C ALA A 123 -13.22 -3.54 12.85
N ARG A 124 -13.36 -3.12 14.12
CA ARG A 124 -13.07 -1.75 14.53
C ARG A 124 -11.59 -1.63 14.81
N GLU A 125 -10.97 -0.64 14.23
CA GLU A 125 -9.54 -0.38 14.42
C GLU A 125 -9.31 0.91 15.20
N ARG A 126 -8.34 0.89 16.11
CA ARG A 126 -7.74 2.08 16.68
C ARG A 126 -6.27 2.14 16.29
N LEU A 127 -5.89 3.22 15.63
CA LEU A 127 -4.50 3.50 15.28
C LEU A 127 -3.88 4.42 16.32
N TRP A 128 -2.73 4.01 16.83
CA TRP A 128 -1.92 4.80 17.75
C TRP A 128 -0.70 5.34 17.02
N CYS A 129 -0.43 6.63 17.17
CA CYS A 129 0.82 7.23 16.69
C CYS A 129 1.98 6.80 17.61
N ALA A 130 2.80 5.87 17.13
CA ALA A 130 3.95 5.36 17.87
C ALA A 130 5.18 6.27 17.77
N ASN A 131 5.29 7.03 16.66
CA ASN A 131 6.39 7.98 16.44
C ASN A 131 5.84 9.35 16.01
N PRO A 132 5.40 10.20 16.97
CA PRO A 132 4.81 11.51 16.67
C PRO A 132 5.80 12.52 16.08
N GLY A 133 7.12 12.28 16.20
CA GLY A 133 8.16 13.10 15.58
C GLY A 133 8.40 12.80 14.10
N HIS A 134 7.84 11.73 13.57
CA HIS A 134 8.04 11.33 12.19
C HIS A 134 7.24 12.25 11.23
N PRO A 135 7.80 12.65 10.07
CA PRO A 135 7.09 13.52 9.11
C PRO A 135 5.71 12.99 8.67
N ILE A 136 5.54 11.66 8.53
CA ILE A 136 4.26 11.03 8.19
C ILE A 136 3.19 11.26 9.27
N ALA A 137 3.57 11.44 10.54
CA ALA A 137 2.64 11.69 11.64
C ALA A 137 2.26 13.17 11.78
N GLN A 138 2.90 14.07 11.03
CA GLN A 138 2.68 15.50 11.15
C GLN A 138 1.24 15.88 10.84
N GLY A 139 0.59 16.58 11.75
CA GLY A 139 -0.80 17.02 11.62
C GLY A 139 -1.84 15.95 11.94
N LEU A 140 -1.41 14.75 12.31
CA LEU A 140 -2.30 13.68 12.76
C LEU A 140 -2.41 13.64 14.29
N PRO A 141 -3.55 13.22 14.85
CA PRO A 141 -3.74 13.10 16.29
C PRO A 141 -2.91 11.93 16.87
N GLU A 142 -2.76 11.91 18.20
CA GLU A 142 -2.10 10.82 18.91
C GLU A 142 -2.73 9.45 18.62
N HIS A 143 -4.04 9.42 18.44
CA HIS A 143 -4.77 8.25 17.99
C HIS A 143 -6.03 8.65 17.23
N PHE A 144 -6.53 7.74 16.40
CA PHE A 144 -7.84 7.84 15.74
C PHE A 144 -8.44 6.45 15.55
N GLU A 145 -9.73 6.40 15.22
CA GLU A 145 -10.47 5.14 15.09
C GLU A 145 -11.13 5.04 13.73
N LEU A 146 -11.19 3.82 13.21
CA LEU A 146 -12.00 3.41 12.08
C LEU A 146 -13.06 2.44 12.58
N ASP A 147 -14.33 2.77 12.33
CA ASP A 147 -15.47 2.02 12.90
C ASP A 147 -15.62 0.64 12.29
N VAL A 148 -15.32 0.52 10.99
CA VAL A 148 -15.35 -0.74 10.24
C VAL A 148 -14.18 -0.76 9.26
N GLU A 149 -13.30 -1.73 9.45
CA GLU A 149 -12.11 -1.90 8.63
C GLU A 149 -11.82 -3.38 8.41
N GLU A 150 -11.04 -3.68 7.39
CA GLU A 150 -10.42 -5.00 7.20
C GLU A 150 -9.16 -5.08 8.07
N MET A 151 -9.18 -5.96 9.06
CA MET A 151 -8.01 -6.19 9.89
C MET A 151 -6.93 -6.90 9.08
N TYR A 152 -5.75 -6.30 9.03
CA TYR A 152 -4.49 -6.97 8.69
C TYR A 152 -3.70 -7.16 9.96
N GLY A 153 -3.48 -8.41 10.35
CA GLY A 153 -2.96 -8.76 11.68
C GLY A 153 -1.70 -9.59 11.65
N GLU A 154 -1.10 -9.68 12.83
CA GLU A 154 0.08 -10.48 13.09
C GLU A 154 -0.15 -12.00 12.89
N PHE A 155 0.85 -12.80 12.46
CA PHE A 155 2.18 -12.23 12.19
C PHE A 155 2.23 -11.79 10.74
N PHE A 156 2.73 -10.57 10.50
CA PHE A 156 3.08 -10.13 9.17
C PHE A 156 4.52 -10.57 8.87
N ASP A 157 4.69 -11.48 7.90
CA ASP A 157 5.99 -12.05 7.56
C ASP A 157 6.82 -11.07 6.73
N ILE A 158 7.37 -10.07 7.41
CA ILE A 158 8.28 -9.06 6.86
C ILE A 158 9.49 -8.89 7.78
N PRO A 159 10.62 -8.35 7.28
CA PRO A 159 11.70 -7.89 8.14
C PRO A 159 11.22 -6.83 9.13
N GLU A 160 11.90 -6.71 10.26
CA GLU A 160 11.64 -5.63 11.21
C GLU A 160 11.74 -4.27 10.51
N PRO A 161 10.70 -3.42 10.57
CA PRO A 161 10.74 -2.10 9.94
C PRO A 161 11.77 -1.20 10.62
N LEU A 162 12.44 -0.35 9.86
CA LEU A 162 13.38 0.64 10.42
C LEU A 162 12.69 1.60 11.37
N GLU A 163 11.45 1.98 11.06
CA GLU A 163 10.61 2.83 11.91
C GLU A 163 9.16 2.36 11.85
N THR A 164 8.51 2.34 13.01
CA THR A 164 7.07 2.11 13.16
C THR A 164 6.40 3.44 13.50
N VAL A 165 5.60 3.96 12.57
CA VAL A 165 4.95 5.28 12.76
C VAL A 165 3.60 5.14 13.43
N PHE A 166 2.82 4.12 13.05
CA PHE A 166 1.52 3.81 13.64
C PHE A 166 1.43 2.34 14.00
N ILE A 167 0.64 2.05 15.05
CA ILE A 167 0.28 0.70 15.46
C ILE A 167 -1.24 0.58 15.46
N GLY A 168 -1.77 -0.37 14.70
CA GLY A 168 -3.19 -0.71 14.68
C GLY A 168 -3.56 -1.68 15.80
N TRP A 169 -4.66 -1.40 16.49
CA TRP A 169 -5.30 -2.32 17.41
C TRP A 169 -6.71 -2.62 16.92
N PHE A 170 -7.04 -3.90 16.80
CA PHE A 170 -8.33 -4.36 16.29
C PHE A 170 -9.15 -5.01 17.39
N ASN A 171 -10.46 -4.70 17.44
CA ASN A 171 -11.37 -5.33 18.39
C ASN A 171 -11.47 -6.84 18.11
N GLY A 172 -11.67 -7.63 19.15
CA GLY A 172 -11.77 -9.08 19.04
C GLY A 172 -10.45 -9.78 18.69
N CYS A 173 -9.34 -9.06 18.57
CA CYS A 173 -8.00 -9.60 18.49
C CYS A 173 -7.53 -9.97 19.90
N LEU A 174 -8.27 -10.86 20.55
CA LEU A 174 -7.87 -11.42 21.81
C LEU A 174 -6.97 -12.62 21.54
N LEU A 175 -5.73 -12.52 21.96
CA LEU A 175 -4.91 -13.67 22.37
C LEU A 175 -4.14 -14.46 21.29
N TYR A 176 -3.66 -13.85 20.24
CA TYR A 176 -2.62 -14.55 19.46
C TYR A 176 -1.20 -13.97 19.60
N THR A 177 -1.05 -12.89 20.39
CA THR A 177 0.23 -12.19 20.53
C THR A 177 0.81 -12.15 21.95
N SER A 178 0.11 -12.71 22.94
CA SER A 178 0.68 -12.88 24.28
C SER A 178 0.32 -14.26 24.80
N PRO A 179 1.31 -15.11 25.14
CA PRO A 179 1.01 -16.23 26.00
C PRO A 179 0.42 -15.68 27.31
N SER A 180 -0.71 -16.23 27.72
CA SER A 180 -1.31 -15.88 29.00
C SER A 180 -0.27 -16.13 30.11
N PRO A 181 -0.09 -15.21 31.05
CA PRO A 181 0.81 -15.48 32.20
C PRO A 181 0.33 -16.61 33.10
N ARG A 182 -0.68 -17.35 32.70
CA ARG A 182 -1.33 -18.43 33.48
C ARG A 182 -1.31 -19.79 32.81
N ASP A 183 -0.60 -19.95 31.69
CA ASP A 183 -0.40 -21.26 31.05
C ASP A 183 1.02 -21.75 31.28
#